data_5bc38b42362ae51e0dd6f0d457d21ad6
#
_entry.id   5bc38b42362ae51e0dd6f0d457d21ad6
#
_cell.length_a   1.000
_cell.length_b   1.000
_cell.length_c   1.000
_cell.angle_alpha   90.00
_cell.angle_beta   90.00
_cell.angle_gamma   90.00
#
_symmetry.space_group_name_H-M   'P 1'
#
loop_
_entity.id
_entity.type
_entity.pdbx_description
1 polymer ?
#
loop_
_entity_poly.entity_id
_entity_poly.type
_entity_poly.pdbx_seq_one_letter_code
_entity_poly.pdbx_strand_id
1 'polypeptide(L)'
;MAVDSFKYVSSLISRYYRLSSARPERPVPWTPLQKPLDQARFSLVTSGGLYHRGHEPPFDMERECAEPTWGDPTFRTIPTDIDQAEVGVSHHHINASGALADVNVLLPVRRFQELAEEGTVGSLAPHAYSFMGYQGFPADLAGWRQIYGPQVAERLLAEAVDCVLLTTA
;
A
#
# COMPACT_ATOMS: atom_id res chain seq x y z
N MET A 1 -22.77 -9.57 8.27
CA MET A 1 -22.33 -10.63 9.22
C MET A 1 -20.82 -10.48 9.38
N ALA A 2 -20.32 -10.19 10.60
CA ALA A 2 -18.89 -10.06 10.82
C ALA A 2 -18.25 -11.46 10.79
N VAL A 3 -17.16 -11.60 10.02
CA VAL A 3 -16.39 -12.85 9.96
C VAL A 3 -15.38 -12.84 11.10
N ASP A 4 -15.47 -13.81 12.00
CA ASP A 4 -14.44 -14.03 13.02
C ASP A 4 -13.29 -14.85 12.42
N SER A 5 -12.27 -14.14 11.92
CA SER A 5 -11.08 -14.75 11.32
C SER A 5 -10.24 -15.53 12.35
N PHE A 6 -10.38 -15.25 13.64
CA PHE A 6 -9.60 -15.91 14.68
C PHE A 6 -9.93 -17.39 14.87
N LYS A 7 -11.09 -17.84 14.40
CA LYS A 7 -11.44 -19.28 14.44
C LYS A 7 -10.57 -20.16 13.53
N TYR A 8 -9.86 -19.57 12.57
CA TYR A 8 -9.00 -20.27 11.61
C TYR A 8 -7.50 -20.26 11.99
N VAL A 9 -7.13 -19.58 13.05
CA VAL A 9 -5.76 -19.53 13.54
C VAL A 9 -5.61 -20.27 14.87
N SER A 10 -4.38 -20.70 15.23
CA SER A 10 -4.15 -21.39 16.49
C SER A 10 -4.53 -20.50 17.69
N SER A 11 -4.89 -21.14 18.81
CA SER A 11 -5.28 -20.43 20.03
C SER A 11 -4.17 -19.48 20.55
N LEU A 12 -2.90 -19.85 20.35
CA LEU A 12 -1.75 -19.05 20.74
C LEU A 12 -1.66 -17.77 19.90
N ILE A 13 -1.79 -17.90 18.58
CA ILE A 13 -1.79 -16.77 17.64
C ILE A 13 -3.01 -15.87 17.89
N SER A 14 -4.19 -16.47 18.05
CA SER A 14 -5.40 -15.72 18.38
C SER A 14 -5.25 -14.90 19.65
N ARG A 15 -4.67 -15.50 20.72
CA ARG A 15 -4.41 -14.81 22.00
C ARG A 15 -3.39 -13.67 21.82
N TYR A 16 -2.31 -13.92 21.09
CA TYR A 16 -1.31 -12.88 20.79
C TYR A 16 -1.94 -11.66 20.11
N TYR A 17 -2.69 -11.87 19.04
CA TYR A 17 -3.35 -10.76 18.33
C TYR A 17 -4.40 -10.04 19.18
N ARG A 18 -5.18 -10.75 19.99
CA ARG A 18 -6.15 -10.13 20.91
C ARG A 18 -5.48 -9.26 21.97
N LEU A 19 -4.30 -9.66 22.46
CA LEU A 19 -3.53 -8.90 23.43
C LEU A 19 -2.80 -7.70 22.79
N SER A 20 -2.29 -7.86 21.57
CA SER A 20 -1.59 -6.80 20.82
C SER A 20 -2.54 -5.79 20.20
N SER A 21 -3.80 -6.15 19.96
CA SER A 21 -4.80 -5.30 19.32
C SER A 21 -5.56 -4.36 20.28
N ALA A 22 -5.06 -4.16 21.50
CA ALA A 22 -5.55 -3.10 22.39
C ALA A 22 -5.30 -1.72 21.74
N ARG A 23 -6.13 -1.38 20.76
CA ARG A 23 -6.09 -0.08 20.10
C ARG A 23 -6.64 0.97 21.04
N PRO A 24 -5.95 2.09 21.26
CA PRO A 24 -6.60 3.23 21.86
C PRO A 24 -7.79 3.60 20.98
N GLU A 25 -8.96 3.81 21.58
CA GLU A 25 -10.10 4.38 20.88
C GLU A 25 -9.72 5.75 20.34
N ARG A 26 -9.38 5.80 19.06
CA ARG A 26 -9.15 7.03 18.33
C ARG A 26 -10.30 7.19 17.34
N PRO A 27 -10.85 8.40 17.15
CA PRO A 27 -11.83 8.60 16.11
C PRO A 27 -11.19 8.19 14.77
N VAL A 28 -11.91 7.38 14.01
CA VAL A 28 -11.50 7.03 12.65
C VAL A 28 -11.58 8.31 11.81
N PRO A 29 -10.48 8.79 11.21
CA PRO A 29 -10.54 9.93 10.31
C PRO A 29 -11.44 9.57 9.13
N TRP A 30 -12.46 10.37 8.91
CA TRP A 30 -13.42 10.18 7.82
C TRP A 30 -13.54 11.46 7.00
N THR A 31 -13.20 11.36 5.71
CA THR A 31 -13.39 12.44 4.75
C THR A 31 -14.35 11.93 3.68
N PRO A 32 -15.59 12.45 3.62
CA PRO A 32 -16.56 12.04 2.61
C PRO A 32 -16.05 12.40 1.21
N LEU A 33 -16.24 11.48 0.26
CA LEU A 33 -16.00 11.78 -1.14
C LEU A 33 -16.98 12.86 -1.59
N GLN A 34 -16.48 13.92 -2.23
CA GLN A 34 -17.29 15.10 -2.63
C GLN A 34 -17.86 15.00 -4.04
N LYS A 35 -17.41 13.97 -4.81
CA LYS A 35 -17.81 13.73 -6.19
C LYS A 35 -18.38 12.33 -6.34
N PRO A 36 -19.27 12.08 -7.33
CA PRO A 36 -19.61 10.71 -7.74
C PRO A 36 -18.35 9.96 -8.22
N LEU A 37 -18.37 8.63 -8.13
CA LEU A 37 -17.21 7.79 -8.49
C LEU A 37 -16.76 7.98 -9.94
N ASP A 38 -17.71 8.12 -10.84
CA ASP A 38 -17.51 8.36 -12.28
C ASP A 38 -16.89 9.74 -12.62
N GLN A 39 -16.75 10.62 -11.63
CA GLN A 39 -16.11 11.92 -11.74
C GLN A 39 -14.87 12.05 -10.85
N ALA A 40 -14.65 11.08 -9.97
CA ALA A 40 -13.56 11.10 -9.01
C ALA A 40 -12.25 10.63 -9.64
N ARG A 41 -11.16 11.32 -9.32
CA ARG A 41 -9.80 10.94 -9.69
C ARG A 41 -9.19 10.07 -8.60
N PHE A 42 -8.75 8.89 -8.99
CA PHE A 42 -8.20 7.88 -8.10
C PHE A 42 -6.67 7.83 -8.17
N SER A 43 -6.05 7.46 -7.07
CA SER A 43 -4.70 6.91 -7.01
C SER A 43 -4.69 5.69 -6.10
N LEU A 44 -3.60 4.92 -6.14
CA LEU A 44 -3.44 3.70 -5.37
C LEU A 44 -2.19 3.79 -4.51
N VAL A 45 -2.26 3.23 -3.31
CA VAL A 45 -1.12 3.09 -2.41
C VAL A 45 -1.08 1.64 -1.93
N THR A 46 0.06 0.99 -2.05
CA THR A 46 0.26 -0.38 -1.58
C THR A 46 1.34 -0.46 -0.51
N SER A 47 1.25 -1.45 0.37
CA SER A 47 2.34 -1.85 1.26
C SER A 47 3.16 -3.04 0.72
N GLY A 48 3.01 -3.38 -0.56
CA GLY A 48 3.59 -4.57 -1.19
C GLY A 48 5.07 -4.49 -1.54
N GLY A 49 5.78 -3.42 -1.20
CA GLY A 49 7.21 -3.28 -1.49
C GLY A 49 7.55 -3.25 -2.98
N LEU A 50 6.65 -2.70 -3.80
CA LEU A 50 6.87 -2.54 -5.24
C LEU A 50 7.83 -1.39 -5.52
N TYR A 51 8.62 -1.51 -6.60
CA TYR A 51 9.46 -0.44 -7.13
C TYR A 51 9.57 -0.49 -8.65
N HIS A 52 9.84 0.65 -9.27
CA HIS A 52 10.05 0.77 -10.71
C HIS A 52 11.50 0.41 -11.06
N ARG A 53 11.72 -0.75 -11.66
CA ARG A 53 13.06 -1.24 -12.03
C ARG A 53 13.76 -0.26 -12.97
N GLY A 54 15.04 -0.02 -12.70
CA GLY A 54 15.86 0.87 -13.53
C GLY A 54 15.63 2.37 -13.28
N HIS A 55 14.60 2.75 -12.53
CA HIS A 55 14.26 4.14 -12.24
C HIS A 55 14.39 4.49 -10.75
N GLU A 56 14.06 3.53 -9.87
CA GLU A 56 14.20 3.70 -8.43
C GLU A 56 14.96 2.51 -7.80
N PRO A 57 15.68 2.72 -6.71
CA PRO A 57 16.32 1.63 -5.99
C PRO A 57 15.26 0.73 -5.33
N PRO A 58 15.51 -0.58 -5.17
CA PRO A 58 14.69 -1.44 -4.32
C PRO A 58 14.65 -0.92 -2.88
N PHE A 59 13.72 -1.43 -2.06
CA PHE A 59 13.77 -1.23 -0.62
C PHE A 59 14.98 -1.97 -0.03
N ASP A 60 15.51 -1.48 1.10
CA ASP A 60 16.73 -1.99 1.72
C ASP A 60 16.47 -3.31 2.50
N MET A 61 16.35 -4.39 1.73
CA MET A 61 16.11 -5.73 2.26
C MET A 61 17.34 -6.31 3.00
N GLU A 62 18.55 -5.86 2.66
CA GLU A 62 19.77 -6.32 3.35
C GLU A 62 19.77 -5.80 4.78
N ARG A 63 19.48 -4.53 4.97
CA ARG A 63 19.36 -3.94 6.30
C ARG A 63 18.21 -4.54 7.09
N GLU A 64 17.05 -4.75 6.47
CA GLU A 64 15.90 -5.38 7.12
C GLU A 64 16.26 -6.78 7.67
N CYS A 65 17.04 -7.57 6.90
CA CYS A 65 17.52 -8.88 7.36
C CYS A 65 18.54 -8.78 8.51
N ALA A 66 19.42 -7.77 8.46
CA ALA A 66 20.46 -7.58 9.47
C ALA A 66 19.92 -6.97 10.78
N GLU A 67 18.89 -6.14 10.67
CA GLU A 67 18.28 -5.40 11.78
C GLU A 67 16.75 -5.68 11.86
N PRO A 68 16.30 -6.80 12.45
CA PRO A 68 14.88 -7.17 12.46
C PRO A 68 13.95 -6.16 13.16
N THR A 69 14.50 -5.21 13.91
CA THR A 69 13.75 -4.12 14.54
C THR A 69 13.59 -2.90 13.62
N TRP A 70 14.23 -2.90 12.45
CA TRP A 70 14.15 -1.84 11.46
C TRP A 70 13.27 -2.23 10.26
N GLY A 71 12.57 -1.27 9.70
CA GLY A 71 11.89 -1.38 8.42
C GLY A 71 12.09 -0.13 7.60
N ASP A 72 12.13 -0.24 6.27
CA ASP A 72 12.31 0.90 5.37
C ASP A 72 11.05 1.77 5.35
N PRO A 73 11.07 3.00 5.93
CA PRO A 73 9.89 3.84 5.99
C PRO A 73 9.63 4.62 4.70
N THR A 74 10.55 4.56 3.74
CA THR A 74 10.47 5.34 2.49
C THR A 74 9.37 4.78 1.56
N PHE A 75 9.08 5.50 0.49
CA PHE A 75 8.15 5.03 -0.55
C PHE A 75 8.81 5.01 -1.92
N ARG A 76 8.15 4.31 -2.85
CA ARG A 76 8.47 4.33 -4.28
C ARG A 76 7.29 4.89 -5.06
N THR A 77 7.60 5.57 -6.16
CA THR A 77 6.61 6.13 -7.08
C THR A 77 6.45 5.18 -8.26
N ILE A 78 5.26 4.71 -8.48
CA ILE A 78 4.95 3.74 -9.54
C ILE A 78 4.10 4.46 -10.60
N PRO A 79 4.57 4.60 -11.84
CA PRO A 79 3.71 5.07 -12.94
C PRO A 79 2.49 4.14 -13.07
N THR A 80 1.30 4.71 -13.26
CA THR A 80 0.09 3.87 -13.35
C THR A 80 -0.01 3.14 -14.68
N ASP A 81 0.77 3.53 -15.67
CA ASP A 81 0.95 2.87 -16.98
C ASP A 81 2.18 1.94 -17.04
N ILE A 82 2.81 1.63 -15.89
CA ILE A 82 4.02 0.80 -15.80
C ILE A 82 3.86 -0.53 -16.55
N ASP A 83 4.88 -0.90 -17.31
CA ASP A 83 4.95 -2.24 -17.89
C ASP A 83 5.24 -3.31 -16.83
N GLN A 84 4.61 -4.48 -16.97
CA GLN A 84 4.81 -5.60 -16.04
C GLN A 84 6.29 -6.00 -15.89
N ALA A 85 7.08 -5.91 -16.96
CA ALA A 85 8.51 -6.23 -16.95
C ALA A 85 9.34 -5.27 -16.10
N GLU A 86 8.84 -4.04 -15.89
CA GLU A 86 9.49 -3.00 -15.09
C GLU A 86 9.12 -3.06 -13.60
N VAL A 87 8.17 -3.91 -13.24
CA VAL A 87 7.77 -4.09 -11.84
C VAL A 87 8.82 -4.91 -11.10
N GLY A 88 9.39 -4.32 -10.03
CA GLY A 88 10.19 -5.01 -9.03
C GLY A 88 9.43 -5.17 -7.71
N VAL A 89 9.78 -6.20 -6.95
CA VAL A 89 9.23 -6.45 -5.61
C VAL A 89 10.39 -6.64 -4.64
N SER A 90 10.40 -5.87 -3.55
CA SER A 90 11.33 -5.98 -2.44
C SER A 90 10.54 -6.20 -1.16
N HIS A 91 10.21 -7.46 -0.85
CA HIS A 91 9.42 -7.78 0.34
C HIS A 91 9.68 -9.23 0.78
N HIS A 92 10.39 -9.43 1.91
CA HIS A 92 10.73 -10.76 2.40
C HIS A 92 9.55 -11.57 2.93
N HIS A 93 8.50 -10.89 3.38
CA HIS A 93 7.40 -11.51 4.15
C HIS A 93 6.23 -11.96 3.28
N ILE A 94 6.32 -11.78 1.95
CA ILE A 94 5.28 -12.21 1.01
C ILE A 94 5.86 -13.09 -0.11
N ASN A 95 4.98 -13.89 -0.73
CA ASN A 95 5.33 -14.56 -1.98
C ASN A 95 5.19 -13.58 -3.15
N ALA A 96 6.33 -13.05 -3.61
CA ALA A 96 6.36 -12.07 -4.69
C ALA A 96 5.98 -12.64 -6.08
N SER A 97 5.91 -13.96 -6.26
CA SER A 97 5.70 -14.59 -7.59
C SER A 97 4.41 -14.13 -8.27
N GLY A 98 3.33 -13.96 -7.49
CA GLY A 98 2.06 -13.46 -8.02
C GLY A 98 2.17 -12.05 -8.57
N ALA A 99 2.76 -11.12 -7.81
CA ALA A 99 2.93 -9.73 -8.23
C ALA A 99 3.95 -9.55 -9.37
N LEU A 100 4.96 -10.41 -9.44
CA LEU A 100 5.90 -10.45 -10.56
C LEU A 100 5.27 -10.99 -11.86
N ALA A 101 4.22 -11.79 -11.75
CA ALA A 101 3.43 -12.25 -12.90
C ALA A 101 2.32 -11.23 -13.28
N ASP A 102 1.70 -10.59 -12.30
CA ASP A 102 0.63 -9.61 -12.48
C ASP A 102 0.67 -8.57 -11.34
N VAL A 103 1.04 -7.34 -11.66
CA VAL A 103 1.13 -6.21 -10.70
C VAL A 103 -0.21 -5.98 -9.98
N ASN A 104 -1.33 -6.30 -10.63
CA ASN A 104 -2.66 -6.11 -10.06
C ASN A 104 -2.91 -6.91 -8.77
N VAL A 105 -2.12 -7.93 -8.50
CA VAL A 105 -2.19 -8.70 -7.23
C VAL A 105 -1.92 -7.82 -6.01
N LEU A 106 -0.99 -6.87 -6.12
CA LEU A 106 -0.62 -5.95 -5.03
C LEU A 106 -1.02 -4.50 -5.31
N LEU A 107 -1.07 -4.10 -6.59
CA LEU A 107 -1.37 -2.73 -7.00
C LEU A 107 -2.24 -2.77 -8.27
N PRO A 108 -3.57 -2.75 -8.16
CA PRO A 108 -4.49 -3.01 -9.26
C PRO A 108 -4.64 -1.83 -10.24
N VAL A 109 -3.51 -1.29 -10.73
CA VAL A 109 -3.49 -0.13 -11.62
C VAL A 109 -4.22 -0.38 -12.94
N ARG A 110 -4.03 -1.57 -13.54
CA ARG A 110 -4.68 -1.91 -14.81
C ARG A 110 -6.18 -2.10 -14.65
N ARG A 111 -6.63 -2.65 -13.51
CA ARG A 111 -8.06 -2.77 -13.18
C ARG A 111 -8.71 -1.40 -13.05
N PHE A 112 -7.99 -0.43 -12.46
CA PHE A 112 -8.49 0.95 -12.35
C PHE A 112 -8.47 1.69 -13.69
N GLN A 113 -7.52 1.41 -14.58
CA GLN A 113 -7.55 1.92 -15.96
C GLN A 113 -8.79 1.43 -16.69
N GLU A 114 -9.07 0.13 -16.63
CA GLU A 114 -10.28 -0.47 -17.21
C GLU A 114 -11.56 0.16 -16.65
N LEU A 115 -11.66 0.32 -15.32
CA LEU A 115 -12.79 0.98 -14.69
C LEU A 115 -12.96 2.45 -15.13
N ALA A 116 -11.87 3.15 -15.42
CA ALA A 116 -11.91 4.50 -15.96
C ALA A 116 -12.37 4.52 -17.44
N GLU A 117 -11.90 3.58 -18.25
CA GLU A 117 -12.34 3.42 -19.64
C GLU A 117 -13.82 3.05 -19.73
N GLU A 118 -14.32 2.23 -18.79
CA GLU A 118 -15.74 1.88 -18.66
C GLU A 118 -16.61 3.01 -18.08
N GLY A 119 -16.00 4.09 -17.59
CA GLY A 119 -16.71 5.19 -16.93
C GLY A 119 -17.24 4.87 -15.54
N THR A 120 -16.75 3.79 -14.90
CA THR A 120 -17.11 3.43 -13.53
C THR A 120 -16.40 4.34 -12.51
N VAL A 121 -15.18 4.76 -12.82
CA VAL A 121 -14.45 5.81 -12.09
C VAL A 121 -14.06 6.93 -13.06
N GLY A 122 -13.85 8.15 -12.54
CA GLY A 122 -13.61 9.31 -13.42
C GLY A 122 -12.25 9.26 -14.10
N SER A 123 -11.19 8.99 -13.38
CA SER A 123 -9.83 8.85 -13.94
C SER A 123 -8.86 8.25 -12.93
N LEU A 124 -7.71 7.78 -13.44
CA LEU A 124 -6.57 7.40 -12.62
C LEU A 124 -5.51 8.51 -12.67
N ALA A 125 -4.89 8.81 -11.54
CA ALA A 125 -3.75 9.72 -11.46
C ALA A 125 -2.52 9.08 -12.15
N PRO A 126 -1.52 9.87 -12.58
CA PRO A 126 -0.36 9.33 -13.28
C PRO A 126 0.55 8.48 -12.38
N HIS A 127 0.45 8.65 -11.07
CA HIS A 127 1.28 7.92 -10.12
C HIS A 127 0.45 7.20 -9.06
N ALA A 128 0.93 6.01 -8.71
CA ALA A 128 0.61 5.25 -7.52
C ALA A 128 1.85 5.20 -6.62
N TYR A 129 1.69 4.79 -5.36
CA TYR A 129 2.79 4.78 -4.39
C TYR A 129 2.89 3.43 -3.71
N SER A 130 4.13 3.02 -3.42
CA SER A 130 4.41 1.77 -2.74
C SER A 130 5.28 2.01 -1.52
N PHE A 131 4.89 1.41 -0.41
CA PHE A 131 5.64 1.33 0.83
C PHE A 131 6.09 -0.12 1.08
N MET A 132 7.07 -0.29 1.97
CA MET A 132 7.40 -1.58 2.54
C MET A 132 6.47 -1.86 3.73
N GLY A 133 5.69 -2.95 3.69
CA GLY A 133 4.71 -3.29 4.75
C GLY A 133 5.34 -3.63 6.09
N TYR A 134 6.54 -4.20 6.09
CA TYR A 134 7.28 -4.47 7.30
C TYR A 134 7.99 -3.20 7.81
N GLN A 135 7.72 -2.83 9.05
CA GLN A 135 8.30 -1.66 9.71
C GLN A 135 9.02 -2.01 11.02
N GLY A 136 9.67 -3.18 11.03
CA GLY A 136 10.36 -3.71 12.19
C GLY A 136 9.44 -4.40 13.20
N PHE A 137 10.04 -5.02 14.23
CA PHE A 137 9.31 -5.60 15.34
C PHE A 137 9.94 -5.22 16.69
N PRO A 138 9.23 -4.42 17.54
CA PRO A 138 7.91 -3.81 17.30
C PRO A 138 7.94 -2.79 16.17
N ALA A 139 6.80 -2.61 15.48
CA ALA A 139 6.74 -1.72 14.32
C ALA A 139 6.96 -0.25 14.69
N ASP A 140 7.91 0.41 14.02
CA ASP A 140 8.11 1.86 14.10
C ASP A 140 7.43 2.56 12.92
N LEU A 141 6.34 3.25 13.19
CA LEU A 141 5.57 3.99 12.19
C LEU A 141 5.87 5.50 12.18
N ALA A 142 6.91 5.95 12.90
CA ALA A 142 7.21 7.38 12.99
C ALA A 142 7.55 7.99 11.62
N GLY A 143 8.34 7.29 10.81
CA GLY A 143 8.68 7.72 9.45
C GLY A 143 7.45 7.88 8.56
N TRP A 144 6.52 6.92 8.59
CA TRP A 144 5.27 7.02 7.82
C TRP A 144 4.39 8.17 8.26
N ARG A 145 4.26 8.38 9.57
CA ARG A 145 3.35 9.40 10.12
C ARG A 145 3.88 10.83 9.98
N GLN A 146 5.19 11.00 10.11
CA GLN A 146 5.79 12.34 10.25
C GLN A 146 6.46 12.84 8.99
N ILE A 147 6.89 11.94 8.09
CA ILE A 147 7.70 12.30 6.94
C ILE A 147 7.08 11.80 5.63
N TYR A 148 7.08 10.49 5.40
CA TYR A 148 6.81 9.94 4.07
C TYR A 148 5.32 9.88 3.72
N GLY A 149 4.44 9.65 4.69
CA GLY A 149 2.99 9.73 4.49
C GLY A 149 2.54 11.16 4.12
N PRO A 150 2.96 12.21 4.85
CA PRO A 150 2.73 13.59 4.45
C PRO A 150 3.25 13.92 3.04
N GLN A 151 4.46 13.48 2.67
CA GLN A 151 4.99 13.71 1.32
C GLN A 151 4.13 13.06 0.23
N VAL A 152 3.65 11.82 0.45
CA VAL A 152 2.73 11.17 -0.49
C VAL A 152 1.40 11.93 -0.55
N ALA A 153 0.86 12.36 0.58
CA ALA A 153 -0.37 13.14 0.63
C ALA A 153 -0.25 14.47 -0.16
N GLU A 154 0.86 15.19 -0.02
CA GLU A 154 1.14 16.41 -0.79
C GLU A 154 1.16 16.14 -2.31
N ARG A 155 1.78 15.03 -2.74
CA ARG A 155 1.81 14.65 -4.16
C ARG A 155 0.42 14.31 -4.68
N LEU A 156 -0.36 13.54 -3.92
CA LEU A 156 -1.74 13.19 -4.25
C LEU A 156 -2.62 14.44 -4.41
N LEU A 157 -2.46 15.43 -3.51
CA LEU A 157 -3.14 16.71 -3.61
C LEU A 157 -2.71 17.51 -4.84
N ALA A 158 -1.41 17.54 -5.14
CA ALA A 158 -0.88 18.22 -6.33
C ALA A 158 -1.39 17.60 -7.64
N GLU A 159 -1.67 16.30 -7.65
CA GLU A 159 -2.27 15.57 -8.76
C GLU A 159 -3.81 15.64 -8.78
N ALA A 160 -4.42 16.42 -7.89
CA ALA A 160 -5.86 16.58 -7.74
C ALA A 160 -6.60 15.24 -7.54
N VAL A 161 -6.02 14.33 -6.74
CA VAL A 161 -6.62 13.05 -6.38
C VAL A 161 -7.76 13.27 -5.39
N ASP A 162 -8.93 12.73 -5.70
CA ASP A 162 -10.13 12.79 -4.86
C ASP A 162 -10.26 11.57 -3.93
N CYS A 163 -9.74 10.42 -4.37
CA CYS A 163 -9.88 9.16 -3.65
C CYS A 163 -8.62 8.29 -3.79
N VAL A 164 -8.23 7.65 -2.70
CA VAL A 164 -7.08 6.73 -2.66
C VAL A 164 -7.54 5.33 -2.26
N LEU A 165 -7.21 4.33 -3.07
CA LEU A 165 -7.33 2.94 -2.68
C LEU A 165 -6.05 2.51 -1.96
N LEU A 166 -6.19 2.01 -0.73
CA LEU A 166 -5.09 1.41 0.02
C LEU A 166 -5.16 -0.11 -0.13
N THR A 167 -4.08 -0.71 -0.67
CA THR A 167 -3.94 -2.16 -0.75
C THR A 167 -2.83 -2.65 0.18
N THR A 168 -3.09 -3.77 0.84
CA THR A 168 -2.13 -4.39 1.77
C THR A 168 -1.52 -5.64 1.14
N ALA A 169 -0.30 -5.97 1.53
CA ALA A 169 0.37 -7.22 1.22
C ALA A 169 0.38 -8.13 2.44
#